data_7596a25f45b3af46e7296fe9e298aa3f
#
_entry.id   7596a25f45b3af46e7296fe9e298aa3f
#
_cell.length_a   1.000
_cell.length_b   1.000
_cell.length_c   1.000
_cell.angle_alpha   90.00
_cell.angle_beta   90.00
_cell.angle_gamma   90.00
#
_symmetry.space_group_name_H-M   'P 1'
#
loop_
_entity.id
_entity.type
_entity.pdbx_description
1 polymer ?
#
loop_
_entity_poly.entity_id
_entity_poly.type
_entity_poly.pdbx_seq_one_letter_code
_entity_poly.pdbx_strand_id
1 'polypeptide(L)'
;VRNGAQSAVKDCKAQLEWLNRFDNIVLCFDNDEHGKAAMSQVAQLFEPNKCKLMKLRGKDANEYLKHGKAEDFIRLFWEAQPHTPAGIVNLANYDGLYDTDDKESVPYPYEGLNEMLYGMRTGELITFTAGTGAGKSSIMRELEHHLLNNSKHNIGIVSLEENVKQTIFHLMSVEASKRLYIQEVRDTIAPEQLKAYEEATVGTGRVFAFDHFGSIQTDEILSRIRYMIKALDCKFIILDHLSILVSGLEGDDERRNIDKMMTNLRSLVEETQCCVLLVSHLRRASGDKGQEEGKEISLSMLRGSHSIAQISDAVIAMERDQQATDPIIANTTTVRVLKNRYAGETGVGAYLLYDRDTGRMTEIDDPNKEDFDTVEAGDYL
;
A
#
# COMPACT_ATOMS: atom_id res chain seq x y z
N VAL A 1 -28.62 38.45 1.93
CA VAL A 1 -28.93 37.30 2.78
C VAL A 1 -29.62 37.81 4.03
N ARG A 2 -30.84 37.34 4.30
CA ARG A 2 -31.68 37.93 5.39
C ARG A 2 -31.33 37.40 6.78
N ASN A 3 -30.89 36.13 6.91
CA ASN A 3 -30.70 35.45 8.20
C ASN A 3 -29.32 34.84 8.35
N GLY A 4 -28.28 35.50 7.86
CA GLY A 4 -26.88 35.05 7.96
C GLY A 4 -26.51 33.91 7.00
N ALA A 5 -25.35 33.34 7.18
CA ALA A 5 -24.78 32.31 6.29
C ALA A 5 -25.69 31.09 6.08
N GLN A 6 -26.43 30.66 7.12
CA GLN A 6 -27.32 29.49 7.07
C GLN A 6 -28.48 29.63 6.05
N SER A 7 -28.97 30.84 5.79
CA SER A 7 -30.04 31.06 4.84
C SER A 7 -29.55 31.43 3.42
N ALA A 8 -28.24 31.63 3.26
CA ALA A 8 -27.65 32.17 2.05
C ALA A 8 -28.04 31.42 0.78
N VAL A 9 -27.93 30.10 0.80
CA VAL A 9 -28.28 29.21 -0.34
C VAL A 9 -29.76 29.37 -0.69
N LYS A 10 -30.67 29.39 0.29
CA LYS A 10 -32.11 29.53 0.10
C LYS A 10 -32.46 30.89 -0.47
N ASP A 11 -31.87 31.98 0.08
CA ASP A 11 -32.11 33.32 -0.35
C ASP A 11 -31.59 33.59 -1.78
N CYS A 12 -30.41 33.07 -2.12
CA CYS A 12 -29.85 33.18 -3.45
C CYS A 12 -30.65 32.36 -4.49
N LYS A 13 -31.10 31.13 -4.12
CA LYS A 13 -32.01 30.35 -4.99
C LYS A 13 -33.30 31.10 -5.30
N ALA A 14 -33.89 31.77 -4.32
CA ALA A 14 -35.13 32.51 -4.50
C ALA A 14 -34.96 33.74 -5.44
N GLN A 15 -33.73 34.23 -5.61
CA GLN A 15 -33.38 35.37 -6.46
C GLN A 15 -32.48 35.00 -7.65
N LEU A 16 -32.38 33.70 -7.97
CA LEU A 16 -31.41 33.17 -8.92
C LEU A 16 -31.56 33.80 -10.32
N GLU A 17 -32.80 33.95 -10.80
CA GLU A 17 -33.07 34.55 -12.10
C GLU A 17 -32.61 36.02 -12.17
N TRP A 18 -32.82 36.77 -11.09
CA TRP A 18 -32.38 38.17 -11.01
C TRP A 18 -30.86 38.26 -10.91
N LEU A 19 -30.24 37.43 -10.07
CA LEU A 19 -28.78 37.37 -9.90
C LEU A 19 -28.08 36.94 -11.20
N ASN A 20 -28.71 36.10 -12.00
CA ASN A 20 -28.16 35.66 -13.27
C ASN A 20 -28.11 36.72 -14.35
N ARG A 21 -28.69 37.88 -14.15
CA ARG A 21 -28.60 39.03 -15.07
C ARG A 21 -27.23 39.71 -15.01
N PHE A 22 -26.45 39.50 -13.96
CA PHE A 22 -25.12 40.07 -13.80
C PHE A 22 -24.06 39.16 -14.39
N ASP A 23 -23.04 39.73 -15.03
CA ASP A 23 -21.91 38.99 -15.59
C ASP A 23 -20.98 38.45 -14.48
N ASN A 24 -20.84 39.20 -13.40
CA ASN A 24 -20.02 38.84 -12.25
C ASN A 24 -20.79 39.07 -10.96
N ILE A 25 -20.66 38.10 -10.05
CA ILE A 25 -21.25 38.14 -8.70
C ILE A 25 -20.11 37.98 -7.69
N VAL A 26 -19.87 39.02 -6.89
CA VAL A 26 -18.86 38.95 -5.82
C VAL A 26 -19.53 38.50 -4.54
N LEU A 27 -19.08 37.37 -4.01
CA LEU A 27 -19.56 36.80 -2.76
C LEU A 27 -18.65 37.27 -1.63
N CYS A 28 -19.23 37.92 -0.62
CA CYS A 28 -18.57 38.37 0.60
C CYS A 28 -19.35 37.87 1.81
N PHE A 29 -18.76 36.91 2.53
CA PHE A 29 -19.31 36.34 3.78
C PHE A 29 -18.31 36.51 4.92
N ASP A 30 -18.75 36.28 6.14
CA ASP A 30 -17.88 36.28 7.31
C ASP A 30 -16.74 35.29 7.16
N ASN A 31 -15.55 35.61 7.67
CA ASN A 31 -14.35 34.79 7.57
C ASN A 31 -14.31 33.72 8.68
N ASP A 32 -15.45 33.03 8.87
CA ASP A 32 -15.56 31.85 9.73
C ASP A 32 -15.91 30.60 8.90
N GLU A 33 -15.97 29.44 9.53
CA GLU A 33 -16.26 28.17 8.84
C GLU A 33 -17.66 28.18 8.19
N HIS A 34 -18.66 28.76 8.86
CA HIS A 34 -20.01 28.84 8.33
C HIS A 34 -20.11 29.77 7.13
N GLY A 35 -19.44 30.91 7.18
CA GLY A 35 -19.37 31.84 6.05
C GLY A 35 -18.64 31.25 4.85
N LYS A 36 -17.52 30.56 5.06
CA LYS A 36 -16.76 29.89 4.00
C LYS A 36 -17.56 28.75 3.34
N ALA A 37 -18.24 27.94 4.14
CA ALA A 37 -19.10 26.87 3.65
C ALA A 37 -20.29 27.42 2.84
N ALA A 38 -20.97 28.47 3.34
CA ALA A 38 -22.07 29.12 2.67
C ALA A 38 -21.62 29.76 1.34
N MET A 39 -20.46 30.43 1.33
CA MET A 39 -19.86 31.03 0.16
C MET A 39 -19.64 30.00 -0.95
N SER A 40 -19.05 28.84 -0.63
CA SER A 40 -18.83 27.75 -1.58
C SER A 40 -20.15 27.17 -2.11
N GLN A 41 -21.14 26.95 -1.24
CA GLN A 41 -22.45 26.42 -1.63
C GLN A 41 -23.25 27.42 -2.51
N VAL A 42 -23.16 28.71 -2.22
CA VAL A 42 -23.80 29.72 -3.05
C VAL A 42 -23.13 29.81 -4.42
N ALA A 43 -21.79 29.76 -4.48
CA ALA A 43 -21.06 29.80 -5.74
C ALA A 43 -21.45 28.66 -6.70
N GLN A 44 -21.77 27.48 -6.15
CA GLN A 44 -22.22 26.30 -6.92
C GLN A 44 -23.62 26.47 -7.55
N LEU A 45 -24.37 27.50 -7.19
CA LEU A 45 -25.67 27.80 -7.82
C LEU A 45 -25.54 28.45 -9.20
N PHE A 46 -24.38 28.94 -9.54
CA PHE A 46 -24.11 29.73 -10.74
C PHE A 46 -23.13 28.99 -11.66
N GLU A 47 -23.10 29.41 -12.91
CA GLU A 47 -22.14 28.90 -13.87
C GLU A 47 -20.69 29.15 -13.43
N PRO A 48 -19.73 28.28 -13.81
CA PRO A 48 -18.32 28.49 -13.54
C PRO A 48 -17.84 29.89 -13.96
N ASN A 49 -16.95 30.50 -13.18
CA ASN A 49 -16.39 31.85 -13.35
C ASN A 49 -17.36 33.01 -13.11
N LYS A 50 -18.66 32.80 -12.94
CA LYS A 50 -19.63 33.88 -12.67
C LYS A 50 -19.51 34.43 -11.25
N CYS A 51 -19.17 33.56 -10.27
CA CYS A 51 -18.95 33.97 -8.90
C CYS A 51 -17.47 34.22 -8.60
N LYS A 52 -17.20 35.35 -7.97
CA LYS A 52 -15.88 35.68 -7.41
C LYS A 52 -15.95 35.74 -5.90
N LEU A 53 -14.97 35.21 -5.24
CA LEU A 53 -14.88 35.14 -3.78
C LEU A 53 -14.00 36.26 -3.26
N MET A 54 -14.56 37.11 -2.41
CA MET A 54 -13.85 38.14 -1.70
C MET A 54 -13.33 37.59 -0.36
N LYS A 55 -12.03 37.48 -0.21
CA LYS A 55 -11.40 37.00 1.01
C LYS A 55 -11.14 38.15 1.97
N LEU A 56 -11.90 38.21 3.06
CA LEU A 56 -11.67 39.17 4.12
C LEU A 56 -10.45 38.78 4.97
N ARG A 57 -9.62 39.78 5.33
CA ARG A 57 -8.50 39.59 6.29
C ARG A 57 -8.95 39.67 7.74
N GLY A 58 -10.10 40.35 8.00
CA GLY A 58 -10.78 40.44 9.29
C GLY A 58 -11.91 39.44 9.39
N LYS A 59 -12.67 39.50 10.50
CA LYS A 59 -13.79 38.62 10.78
C LYS A 59 -14.96 38.82 9.82
N ASP A 60 -15.35 40.07 9.62
CA ASP A 60 -16.51 40.46 8.83
C ASP A 60 -16.30 41.81 8.13
N ALA A 61 -17.21 42.16 7.22
CA ALA A 61 -17.19 43.43 6.51
C ALA A 61 -17.34 44.66 7.45
N ASN A 62 -18.02 44.50 8.58
CA ASN A 62 -18.28 45.61 9.51
C ASN A 62 -16.99 46.02 10.25
N GLU A 63 -16.02 45.13 10.43
CA GLU A 63 -14.71 45.50 11.00
C GLU A 63 -13.98 46.53 10.15
N TYR A 64 -14.06 46.45 8.82
CA TYR A 64 -13.45 47.45 7.93
C TYR A 64 -14.06 48.82 8.11
N LEU A 65 -15.39 48.88 8.30
CA LEU A 65 -16.10 50.12 8.54
C LEU A 65 -15.72 50.74 9.89
N LYS A 66 -15.74 49.91 10.96
CA LYS A 66 -15.40 50.37 12.31
C LYS A 66 -13.97 50.89 12.45
N HIS A 67 -13.04 50.35 11.69
CA HIS A 67 -11.64 50.73 11.75
C HIS A 67 -11.25 51.75 10.67
N GLY A 68 -12.19 52.32 9.95
CA GLY A 68 -11.94 53.34 8.90
C GLY A 68 -11.18 52.79 7.69
N LYS A 69 -11.27 51.49 7.41
CA LYS A 69 -10.54 50.80 6.32
C LYS A 69 -11.42 50.55 5.08
N ALA A 70 -12.27 51.49 4.75
CA ALA A 70 -13.17 51.36 3.60
C ALA A 70 -12.43 51.17 2.27
N GLU A 71 -11.30 51.84 2.08
CA GLU A 71 -10.45 51.68 0.88
C GLU A 71 -9.90 50.27 0.74
N ASP A 72 -9.45 49.64 1.85
CA ASP A 72 -9.00 48.27 1.86
C ASP A 72 -10.11 47.30 1.46
N PHE A 73 -11.33 47.53 1.94
CA PHE A 73 -12.51 46.72 1.56
C PHE A 73 -12.82 46.81 0.08
N ILE A 74 -12.79 48.04 -0.50
CA ILE A 74 -13.03 48.28 -1.94
C ILE A 74 -11.92 47.58 -2.76
N ARG A 75 -10.68 47.65 -2.32
CA ARG A 75 -9.56 46.94 -2.96
C ARG A 75 -9.79 45.43 -2.98
N LEU A 76 -10.17 44.83 -1.86
CA LEU A 76 -10.48 43.38 -1.77
C LEU A 76 -11.65 42.97 -2.67
N PHE A 77 -12.63 43.88 -2.88
CA PHE A 77 -13.72 43.63 -3.80
C PHE A 77 -13.22 43.50 -5.25
N TRP A 78 -12.31 44.36 -5.67
CA TRP A 78 -11.75 44.31 -7.03
C TRP A 78 -10.72 43.19 -7.21
N GLU A 79 -10.08 42.76 -6.10
CA GLU A 79 -9.14 41.62 -6.05
C GLU A 79 -9.86 40.26 -5.93
N ALA A 80 -11.18 40.20 -5.86
CA ALA A 80 -11.96 38.99 -5.69
C ALA A 80 -11.64 37.96 -6.80
N GLN A 81 -11.32 36.75 -6.40
CA GLN A 81 -10.90 35.67 -7.28
C GLN A 81 -12.08 34.79 -7.69
N PRO A 82 -12.08 34.21 -8.92
CA PRO A 82 -13.07 33.23 -9.33
C PRO A 82 -13.16 32.06 -8.31
N HIS A 83 -14.39 31.60 -8.09
CA HIS A 83 -14.59 30.41 -7.26
C HIS A 83 -13.98 29.18 -7.94
N THR A 84 -13.02 28.58 -7.30
CA THR A 84 -12.44 27.28 -7.69
C THR A 84 -13.05 26.20 -6.79
N PRO A 85 -13.72 25.19 -7.33
CA PRO A 85 -14.24 24.08 -6.54
C PRO A 85 -13.14 23.40 -5.74
N ALA A 86 -13.51 22.82 -4.57
CA ALA A 86 -12.57 22.06 -3.75
C ALA A 86 -11.94 20.92 -4.57
N GLY A 87 -10.65 20.70 -4.39
CA GLY A 87 -9.89 19.67 -5.12
C GLY A 87 -9.27 20.15 -6.44
N ILE A 88 -9.56 21.38 -6.90
CA ILE A 88 -8.85 21.98 -8.04
C ILE A 88 -7.79 22.94 -7.51
N VAL A 89 -6.52 22.63 -7.79
CA VAL A 89 -5.36 23.41 -7.34
C VAL A 89 -4.62 23.95 -8.55
N ASN A 90 -4.29 25.24 -8.53
CA ASN A 90 -3.37 25.80 -9.52
C ASN A 90 -1.93 25.39 -9.11
N LEU A 91 -1.31 24.56 -9.92
CA LEU A 91 0.02 24.03 -9.64
C LEU A 91 1.12 25.11 -9.58
N ALA A 92 0.92 26.25 -10.24
CA ALA A 92 1.87 27.38 -10.15
C ALA A 92 1.89 28.04 -8.76
N ASN A 93 0.83 27.84 -7.97
CA ASN A 93 0.68 28.40 -6.62
C ASN A 93 0.72 27.30 -5.54
N TYR A 94 1.28 26.15 -5.87
CA TYR A 94 1.40 25.05 -4.91
C TYR A 94 2.58 25.32 -3.97
N ASP A 95 2.26 25.67 -2.73
CA ASP A 95 3.24 25.80 -1.65
C ASP A 95 3.50 24.41 -1.09
N GLY A 96 4.75 24.00 -0.87
CA GLY A 96 5.11 22.71 -0.30
C GLY A 96 5.71 21.70 -1.30
N LEU A 97 6.05 22.14 -2.52
CA LEU A 97 6.70 21.26 -3.51
C LEU A 97 8.00 20.60 -2.97
N TYR A 98 8.69 21.31 -2.08
CA TYR A 98 9.92 20.86 -1.44
C TYR A 98 9.76 20.54 0.04
N ASP A 99 8.53 20.53 0.55
CA ASP A 99 8.25 20.02 1.88
C ASP A 99 8.42 18.51 1.81
N THR A 100 9.42 18.02 2.51
CA THR A 100 9.84 16.62 2.48
C THR A 100 8.92 15.76 3.34
N ASP A 101 7.74 15.47 2.83
CA ASP A 101 6.98 14.30 3.25
C ASP A 101 7.33 13.12 2.32
N ASP A 102 8.61 12.85 2.18
CA ASP A 102 9.04 11.63 1.51
C ASP A 102 8.49 10.43 2.27
N LYS A 103 7.79 9.56 1.56
CA LYS A 103 7.26 8.33 2.14
C LYS A 103 8.39 7.55 2.76
N GLU A 104 8.24 7.17 4.03
CA GLU A 104 9.22 6.33 4.68
C GLU A 104 9.36 5.01 3.94
N SER A 105 10.58 4.58 3.69
CA SER A 105 10.92 3.36 2.97
C SER A 105 11.80 2.47 3.82
N VAL A 106 11.47 1.18 3.89
CA VAL A 106 12.34 0.15 4.47
C VAL A 106 12.87 -0.71 3.32
N PRO A 107 14.19 -0.87 3.17
CA PRO A 107 14.75 -1.72 2.12
C PRO A 107 14.21 -3.15 2.18
N TYR A 108 14.18 -3.84 1.06
CA TYR A 108 14.01 -5.29 1.03
C TYR A 108 15.29 -5.97 1.55
N PRO A 109 15.22 -7.22 2.06
CA PRO A 109 16.41 -8.00 2.39
C PRO A 109 17.19 -8.48 1.14
N TYR A 110 16.74 -8.09 -0.05
CA TYR A 110 17.25 -8.51 -1.36
C TYR A 110 17.66 -7.28 -2.16
N GLU A 111 18.93 -7.24 -2.59
CA GLU A 111 19.52 -6.05 -3.23
C GLU A 111 18.87 -5.76 -4.58
N GLY A 112 18.69 -6.78 -5.42
CA GLY A 112 18.09 -6.58 -6.73
C GLY A 112 16.64 -6.09 -6.69
N LEU A 113 15.87 -6.38 -5.62
CA LEU A 113 14.56 -5.77 -5.42
C LEU A 113 14.67 -4.29 -5.02
N ASN A 114 15.70 -3.92 -4.25
CA ASN A 114 15.93 -2.53 -3.86
C ASN A 114 16.32 -1.65 -5.05
N GLU A 115 17.14 -2.17 -5.96
CA GLU A 115 17.53 -1.47 -7.19
C GLU A 115 16.31 -1.10 -8.03
N MET A 116 15.31 -1.99 -8.13
CA MET A 116 14.11 -1.76 -8.94
C MET A 116 13.01 -1.01 -8.19
N LEU A 117 12.75 -1.36 -6.92
CA LEU A 117 11.57 -0.92 -6.16
C LEU A 117 11.86 0.19 -5.15
N TYR A 118 13.14 0.45 -4.83
CA TYR A 118 13.56 1.46 -3.85
C TYR A 118 12.98 1.23 -2.44
N GLY A 119 12.78 -0.05 -2.05
CA GLY A 119 12.27 -0.47 -0.77
C GLY A 119 10.75 -0.58 -0.66
N MET A 120 10.28 -0.99 0.51
CA MET A 120 8.86 -1.07 0.91
C MET A 120 8.44 0.27 1.49
N ARG A 121 7.63 1.04 0.76
CA ARG A 121 7.25 2.40 1.15
C ARG A 121 5.89 2.45 1.84
N THR A 122 5.77 3.30 2.85
CA THR A 122 4.48 3.62 3.46
C THR A 122 3.51 4.21 2.41
N GLY A 123 2.22 3.93 2.56
CA GLY A 123 1.20 4.36 1.59
C GLY A 123 1.19 3.54 0.29
N GLU A 124 1.76 2.31 0.29
CA GLU A 124 1.75 1.41 -0.86
C GLU A 124 1.07 0.07 -0.57
N LEU A 125 0.44 -0.46 -1.60
CA LEU A 125 -0.10 -1.80 -1.65
C LEU A 125 0.76 -2.65 -2.59
N ILE A 126 1.55 -3.54 -2.02
CA ILE A 126 2.50 -4.41 -2.72
C ILE A 126 1.93 -5.83 -2.75
N THR A 127 1.76 -6.40 -3.92
CA THR A 127 1.21 -7.76 -4.07
C THR A 127 2.31 -8.74 -4.47
N PHE A 128 2.42 -9.80 -3.68
CA PHE A 128 3.24 -10.97 -3.98
C PHE A 128 2.37 -12.09 -4.54
N THR A 129 2.81 -12.73 -5.61
CA THR A 129 2.09 -13.84 -6.22
C THR A 129 3.00 -14.98 -6.63
N ALA A 130 2.53 -16.21 -6.53
CA ALA A 130 3.30 -17.37 -6.94
C ALA A 130 2.40 -18.60 -7.12
N GLY A 131 2.93 -19.59 -7.83
CA GLY A 131 2.41 -20.94 -7.80
C GLY A 131 2.57 -21.62 -6.43
N THR A 132 1.95 -22.80 -6.31
CA THR A 132 2.10 -23.63 -5.11
C THR A 132 3.56 -24.10 -4.96
N GLY A 133 4.11 -24.02 -3.74
CA GLY A 133 5.48 -24.47 -3.46
C GLY A 133 6.61 -23.57 -3.97
N ALA A 134 6.31 -22.41 -4.57
CA ALA A 134 7.34 -21.47 -5.05
C ALA A 134 8.00 -20.61 -3.95
N GLY A 135 7.70 -20.84 -2.67
CA GLY A 135 8.36 -20.17 -1.54
C GLY A 135 7.66 -18.89 -1.03
N LYS A 136 6.36 -18.67 -1.35
CA LYS A 136 5.61 -17.49 -0.89
C LYS A 136 5.74 -17.23 0.62
N SER A 137 5.37 -18.23 1.41
CA SER A 137 5.39 -18.08 2.87
C SER A 137 6.82 -17.88 3.40
N SER A 138 7.82 -18.51 2.80
CA SER A 138 9.23 -18.32 3.20
C SER A 138 9.68 -16.88 2.97
N ILE A 139 9.37 -16.29 1.81
CA ILE A 139 9.70 -14.88 1.52
C ILE A 139 8.94 -13.96 2.49
N MET A 140 7.64 -14.22 2.76
CA MET A 140 6.90 -13.40 3.74
C MET A 140 7.57 -13.43 5.13
N ARG A 141 8.06 -14.58 5.60
CA ARG A 141 8.78 -14.69 6.88
C ARG A 141 10.10 -13.89 6.89
N GLU A 142 10.85 -13.94 5.77
CA GLU A 142 12.04 -13.09 5.63
C GLU A 142 11.69 -11.59 5.69
N LEU A 143 10.61 -11.17 5.02
CA LEU A 143 10.15 -9.76 5.05
C LEU A 143 9.64 -9.35 6.44
N GLU A 144 8.87 -10.20 7.13
CA GLU A 144 8.40 -9.97 8.50
C GLU A 144 9.57 -9.74 9.47
N HIS A 145 10.54 -10.65 9.45
CA HIS A 145 11.75 -10.56 10.26
C HIS A 145 12.60 -9.34 9.91
N HIS A 146 12.77 -9.08 8.61
CA HIS A 146 13.53 -7.93 8.13
C HIS A 146 12.89 -6.60 8.56
N LEU A 147 11.57 -6.46 8.41
CA LEU A 147 10.83 -5.28 8.87
C LEU A 147 10.97 -5.08 10.38
N LEU A 148 10.92 -6.17 11.17
CA LEU A 148 11.09 -6.10 12.62
C LEU A 148 12.46 -5.55 13.01
N ASN A 149 13.52 -5.94 12.30
CA ASN A 149 14.90 -5.58 12.64
C ASN A 149 15.35 -4.26 12.00
N ASN A 150 14.80 -3.86 10.85
CA ASN A 150 15.24 -2.71 10.07
C ASN A 150 14.25 -1.54 10.08
N SER A 151 13.17 -1.64 10.86
CA SER A 151 12.26 -0.52 11.10
C SER A 151 11.98 -0.35 12.59
N LYS A 152 11.43 0.81 12.98
CA LYS A 152 10.96 1.09 14.34
C LYS A 152 9.47 0.82 14.52
N HIS A 153 8.79 0.43 13.46
CA HIS A 153 7.34 0.33 13.40
C HIS A 153 6.81 -0.99 13.94
N ASN A 154 5.57 -0.95 14.36
CA ASN A 154 4.80 -2.14 14.65
C ASN A 154 4.35 -2.80 13.35
N ILE A 155 4.26 -4.13 13.36
CA ILE A 155 3.93 -4.99 12.24
C ILE A 155 2.65 -5.75 12.56
N GLY A 156 1.68 -5.72 11.67
CA GLY A 156 0.46 -6.51 11.76
C GLY A 156 0.50 -7.70 10.81
N ILE A 157 0.29 -8.91 11.31
CA ILE A 157 0.26 -10.14 10.53
C ILE A 157 -1.17 -10.69 10.54
N VAL A 158 -1.74 -10.83 9.36
CA VAL A 158 -3.04 -11.46 9.13
C VAL A 158 -2.80 -12.70 8.28
N SER A 159 -2.40 -13.79 8.94
CA SER A 159 -2.24 -15.09 8.30
C SER A 159 -3.52 -15.90 8.47
N LEU A 160 -4.12 -16.29 7.34
CA LEU A 160 -5.38 -17.04 7.33
C LEU A 160 -5.18 -18.54 7.10
N GLU A 161 -3.95 -18.97 6.83
CA GLU A 161 -3.59 -20.38 6.65
C GLU A 161 -2.91 -21.00 7.87
N GLU A 162 -2.39 -20.18 8.78
CA GLU A 162 -1.61 -20.64 9.92
C GLU A 162 -2.18 -20.13 11.24
N ASN A 163 -2.03 -20.90 12.30
CA ASN A 163 -2.34 -20.43 13.64
C ASN A 163 -1.19 -19.56 14.19
N VAL A 164 -1.49 -18.73 15.18
CA VAL A 164 -0.53 -17.80 15.81
C VAL A 164 0.74 -18.49 16.31
N LYS A 165 0.63 -19.70 16.86
CA LYS A 165 1.79 -20.47 17.35
C LYS A 165 2.75 -20.83 16.21
N GLN A 166 2.23 -21.21 15.04
CA GLN A 166 3.06 -21.48 13.85
C GLN A 166 3.72 -20.19 13.34
N THR A 167 2.99 -19.09 13.29
CA THR A 167 3.54 -17.77 12.92
C THR A 167 4.71 -17.38 13.84
N ILE A 168 4.57 -17.56 15.16
CA ILE A 168 5.65 -17.32 16.13
C ILE A 168 6.88 -18.18 15.82
N PHE A 169 6.71 -19.51 15.66
CA PHE A 169 7.83 -20.38 15.37
C PHE A 169 8.48 -20.10 14.01
N HIS A 170 7.73 -19.70 13.02
CA HIS A 170 8.30 -19.30 11.74
C HIS A 170 9.17 -18.04 11.89
N LEU A 171 8.70 -17.01 12.58
CA LEU A 171 9.47 -15.80 12.81
C LEU A 171 10.75 -16.09 13.61
N MET A 172 10.64 -16.89 14.69
CA MET A 172 11.80 -17.36 15.45
C MET A 172 12.75 -18.23 14.61
N SER A 173 12.25 -18.94 13.61
CA SER A 173 13.07 -19.77 12.72
C SER A 173 14.01 -18.94 11.86
N VAL A 174 13.53 -17.79 11.37
CA VAL A 174 14.34 -16.85 10.58
C VAL A 174 15.46 -16.28 11.46
N GLU A 175 15.15 -15.84 12.69
CA GLU A 175 16.12 -15.34 13.67
C GLU A 175 17.18 -16.38 14.00
N ALA A 176 16.75 -17.61 14.29
CA ALA A 176 17.63 -18.72 14.66
C ALA A 176 18.44 -19.27 13.48
N SER A 177 18.06 -18.98 12.23
CA SER A 177 18.49 -19.71 11.04
C SER A 177 18.36 -21.23 11.22
N LYS A 178 17.21 -21.65 11.77
CA LYS A 178 16.87 -23.06 12.04
C LYS A 178 15.37 -23.25 11.92
N ARG A 179 14.93 -24.38 11.41
CA ARG A 179 13.49 -24.67 11.19
C ARG A 179 12.77 -25.03 12.50
N LEU A 180 12.62 -24.04 13.41
CA LEU A 180 12.00 -24.24 14.73
C LEU A 180 10.51 -24.63 14.68
N TYR A 181 9.83 -24.45 13.56
CA TYR A 181 8.48 -24.97 13.34
C TYR A 181 8.45 -26.50 13.27
N ILE A 182 9.59 -27.16 13.03
CA ILE A 182 9.76 -28.63 13.12
C ILE A 182 10.09 -28.98 14.56
N GLN A 183 9.28 -29.85 15.17
CA GLN A 183 9.43 -30.21 16.58
C GLN A 183 10.79 -30.87 16.88
N GLU A 184 11.23 -31.80 16.05
CA GLU A 184 12.50 -32.50 16.19
C GLU A 184 13.69 -31.54 16.20
N VAL A 185 13.64 -30.47 15.41
CA VAL A 185 14.66 -29.40 15.41
C VAL A 185 14.58 -28.58 16.69
N ARG A 186 13.37 -28.22 17.13
CA ARG A 186 13.20 -27.47 18.39
C ARG A 186 13.73 -28.24 19.61
N ASP A 187 13.50 -29.55 19.66
CA ASP A 187 13.90 -30.39 20.77
C ASP A 187 15.44 -30.49 20.94
N THR A 188 16.21 -30.09 19.89
CA THR A 188 17.68 -30.01 19.96
C THR A 188 18.18 -28.65 20.52
N ILE A 189 17.32 -27.67 20.70
CA ILE A 189 17.70 -26.33 21.13
C ILE A 189 17.53 -26.16 22.64
N ALA A 190 18.54 -25.61 23.30
CA ALA A 190 18.45 -25.33 24.74
C ALA A 190 17.31 -24.32 25.04
N PRO A 191 16.54 -24.51 26.14
CA PRO A 191 15.42 -23.61 26.49
C PRO A 191 15.82 -22.15 26.58
N GLU A 192 17.02 -21.85 27.03
CA GLU A 192 17.55 -20.48 27.14
C GLU A 192 17.76 -19.85 25.77
N GLN A 193 18.18 -20.62 24.77
CA GLN A 193 18.34 -20.17 23.40
C GLN A 193 16.97 -19.94 22.73
N LEU A 194 16.00 -20.85 22.95
CA LEU A 194 14.63 -20.64 22.45
C LEU A 194 14.02 -19.35 23.00
N LYS A 195 14.25 -19.09 24.29
CA LYS A 195 13.80 -17.87 24.93
C LYS A 195 14.48 -16.63 24.35
N ALA A 196 15.77 -16.70 24.06
CA ALA A 196 16.49 -15.59 23.42
C ALA A 196 15.92 -15.28 22.03
N TYR A 197 15.59 -16.28 21.20
CA TYR A 197 14.95 -16.09 19.90
C TYR A 197 13.53 -15.52 20.02
N GLU A 198 12.78 -15.94 21.05
CA GLU A 198 11.47 -15.37 21.36
C GLU A 198 11.59 -13.89 21.73
N GLU A 199 12.51 -13.53 22.64
CA GLU A 199 12.74 -12.15 23.08
C GLU A 199 13.20 -11.25 21.92
N ALA A 200 14.04 -11.76 21.01
CA ALA A 200 14.53 -11.04 19.83
C ALA A 200 13.43 -10.80 18.77
N THR A 201 12.37 -11.61 18.77
CA THR A 201 11.29 -11.54 17.78
C THR A 201 10.00 -11.02 18.40
N VAL A 202 9.11 -11.91 18.82
CA VAL A 202 7.79 -11.55 19.35
C VAL A 202 7.87 -10.85 20.70
N GLY A 203 8.90 -11.12 21.50
CA GLY A 203 9.17 -10.45 22.77
C GLY A 203 9.48 -8.95 22.65
N THR A 204 9.77 -8.45 21.45
CA THR A 204 9.90 -7.02 21.19
C THR A 204 8.62 -6.23 21.44
N GLY A 205 7.45 -6.90 21.48
CA GLY A 205 6.14 -6.28 21.61
C GLY A 205 5.66 -5.50 20.39
N ARG A 206 6.37 -5.60 19.25
CA ARG A 206 6.06 -4.85 18.02
C ARG A 206 5.36 -5.68 16.94
N VAL A 207 5.14 -6.98 17.17
CA VAL A 207 4.47 -7.87 16.21
C VAL A 207 3.10 -8.22 16.73
N PHE A 208 2.06 -7.95 15.95
CA PHE A 208 0.66 -8.22 16.27
C PHE A 208 0.08 -9.17 15.24
N ALA A 209 -0.40 -10.32 15.67
CA ALA A 209 -1.00 -11.31 14.80
C ALA A 209 -2.51 -11.37 15.01
N PHE A 210 -3.26 -11.56 13.92
CA PHE A 210 -4.69 -11.83 13.96
C PHE A 210 -4.91 -13.32 14.21
N ASP A 211 -5.44 -13.65 15.40
CA ASP A 211 -5.80 -15.03 15.74
C ASP A 211 -7.19 -15.33 15.16
N HIS A 212 -7.21 -16.17 14.13
CA HIS A 212 -8.42 -16.50 13.39
C HIS A 212 -8.81 -17.96 13.61
N PHE A 213 -10.07 -18.17 13.93
CA PHE A 213 -10.67 -19.52 14.06
C PHE A 213 -11.98 -19.58 13.23
N GLY A 214 -11.95 -20.31 12.10
CA GLY A 214 -13.12 -20.55 11.27
C GLY A 214 -13.29 -19.62 10.06
N SER A 215 -14.50 -19.57 9.47
CA SER A 215 -14.80 -18.69 8.35
C SER A 215 -14.97 -17.25 8.81
N ILE A 216 -14.38 -16.31 8.10
CA ILE A 216 -14.44 -14.89 8.43
C ILE A 216 -14.96 -14.08 7.23
N GLN A 217 -15.74 -13.03 7.51
CA GLN A 217 -16.22 -12.13 6.47
C GLN A 217 -15.18 -11.05 6.14
N THR A 218 -15.17 -10.64 4.88
CA THR A 218 -14.24 -9.61 4.37
C THR A 218 -14.26 -8.31 5.19
N ASP A 219 -15.45 -7.84 5.57
CA ASP A 219 -15.62 -6.60 6.31
C ASP A 219 -15.05 -6.70 7.74
N GLU A 220 -15.08 -7.89 8.33
CA GLU A 220 -14.48 -8.13 9.66
C GLU A 220 -12.95 -8.06 9.60
N ILE A 221 -12.32 -8.68 8.60
CA ILE A 221 -10.86 -8.59 8.41
C ILE A 221 -10.42 -7.15 8.21
N LEU A 222 -11.11 -6.39 7.36
CA LEU A 222 -10.80 -4.97 7.15
C LEU A 222 -10.91 -4.17 8.46
N SER A 223 -11.89 -4.49 9.30
CA SER A 223 -12.03 -3.87 10.63
C SER A 223 -10.84 -4.20 11.54
N ARG A 224 -10.35 -5.47 11.54
CA ARG A 224 -9.17 -5.87 12.31
C ARG A 224 -7.90 -5.20 11.81
N ILE A 225 -7.69 -5.17 10.49
CA ILE A 225 -6.54 -4.45 9.89
C ILE A 225 -6.60 -2.97 10.27
N ARG A 226 -7.77 -2.32 10.17
CA ARG A 226 -7.93 -0.92 10.58
C ARG A 226 -7.59 -0.71 12.06
N TYR A 227 -7.98 -1.63 12.93
CA TYR A 227 -7.62 -1.59 14.35
C TYR A 227 -6.11 -1.71 14.57
N MET A 228 -5.44 -2.66 13.89
CA MET A 228 -3.98 -2.81 13.95
C MET A 228 -3.27 -1.51 13.54
N ILE A 229 -3.74 -0.86 12.49
CA ILE A 229 -3.12 0.38 12.01
C ILE A 229 -3.40 1.55 12.97
N LYS A 230 -4.67 1.78 13.33
CA LYS A 230 -5.07 3.00 14.07
C LYS A 230 -4.87 2.92 15.59
N ALA A 231 -5.05 1.73 16.18
CA ALA A 231 -4.97 1.55 17.63
C ALA A 231 -3.63 0.97 18.08
N LEU A 232 -2.98 0.13 17.24
CA LEU A 232 -1.70 -0.50 17.55
C LEU A 232 -0.53 0.13 16.76
N ASP A 233 -0.78 1.18 16.00
CA ASP A 233 0.21 1.92 15.17
C ASP A 233 1.06 1.03 14.25
N CYS A 234 0.45 -0.03 13.70
CA CYS A 234 1.13 -0.86 12.71
C CYS A 234 1.28 -0.09 11.41
N LYS A 235 2.51 0.10 10.95
CA LYS A 235 2.81 0.75 9.67
C LYS A 235 2.94 -0.23 8.51
N PHE A 236 3.26 -1.48 8.82
CA PHE A 236 3.36 -2.57 7.85
C PHE A 236 2.34 -3.65 8.20
N ILE A 237 1.54 -4.04 7.23
CA ILE A 237 0.53 -5.11 7.35
C ILE A 237 0.85 -6.20 6.34
N ILE A 238 1.02 -7.43 6.82
CA ILE A 238 1.18 -8.61 5.99
C ILE A 238 -0.16 -9.35 5.97
N LEU A 239 -0.73 -9.54 4.77
CA LEU A 239 -1.99 -10.26 4.55
C LEU A 239 -1.74 -11.50 3.71
N ASP A 240 -1.72 -12.66 4.34
CA ASP A 240 -1.50 -13.99 3.73
C ASP A 240 -2.72 -14.89 3.98
N HIS A 241 -3.58 -15.20 3.01
CA HIS A 241 -3.66 -14.67 1.64
C HIS A 241 -5.11 -14.32 1.27
N LEU A 242 -5.25 -13.48 0.25
CA LEU A 242 -6.54 -12.93 -0.21
C LEU A 242 -7.59 -13.99 -0.58
N SER A 243 -7.18 -15.11 -1.17
CA SER A 243 -8.12 -16.10 -1.74
C SER A 243 -8.95 -16.86 -0.70
N ILE A 244 -8.51 -16.93 0.57
CA ILE A 244 -9.32 -17.56 1.63
C ILE A 244 -10.58 -16.76 1.92
N LEU A 245 -10.51 -15.43 1.78
CA LEU A 245 -11.65 -14.53 2.02
C LEU A 245 -12.81 -14.73 1.06
N VAL A 246 -12.51 -15.32 -0.08
CA VAL A 246 -13.50 -15.62 -1.14
C VAL A 246 -13.68 -17.12 -1.34
N SER A 247 -13.09 -17.95 -0.47
CA SER A 247 -13.24 -19.40 -0.53
C SER A 247 -14.71 -19.78 -0.25
N GLY A 248 -15.27 -20.64 -1.14
CA GLY A 248 -16.70 -21.01 -1.09
C GLY A 248 -17.62 -20.17 -1.96
N LEU A 249 -17.10 -19.15 -2.64
CA LEU A 249 -17.80 -18.39 -3.67
C LEU A 249 -17.37 -18.89 -5.05
N GLU A 250 -18.28 -18.89 -6.02
CA GLU A 250 -17.99 -19.32 -7.38
C GLU A 250 -18.20 -18.19 -8.38
N GLY A 251 -17.38 -18.19 -9.44
CA GLY A 251 -17.56 -17.34 -10.62
C GLY A 251 -17.53 -15.84 -10.35
N ASP A 252 -18.61 -15.17 -10.74
CA ASP A 252 -18.70 -13.71 -10.68
C ASP A 252 -18.72 -13.16 -9.24
N ASP A 253 -19.15 -13.92 -8.27
CA ASP A 253 -19.21 -13.50 -6.87
C ASP A 253 -17.79 -13.49 -6.25
N GLU A 254 -16.95 -14.47 -6.56
CA GLU A 254 -15.53 -14.45 -6.16
C GLU A 254 -14.84 -13.18 -6.69
N ARG A 255 -15.03 -12.90 -7.97
CA ARG A 255 -14.42 -11.74 -8.63
C ARG A 255 -14.85 -10.41 -8.00
N ARG A 256 -16.17 -10.24 -7.78
CA ARG A 256 -16.73 -9.01 -7.16
C ARG A 256 -16.20 -8.79 -5.75
N ASN A 257 -16.06 -9.87 -4.97
CA ASN A 257 -15.54 -9.76 -3.61
C ASN A 257 -14.05 -9.41 -3.60
N ILE A 258 -13.25 -9.96 -4.52
CA ILE A 258 -11.84 -9.55 -4.69
C ILE A 258 -11.77 -8.07 -5.08
N ASP A 259 -12.58 -7.60 -6.03
CA ASP A 259 -12.62 -6.22 -6.47
C ASP A 259 -12.99 -5.27 -5.30
N LYS A 260 -14.01 -5.63 -4.52
CA LYS A 260 -14.42 -4.89 -3.32
C LYS A 260 -13.28 -4.84 -2.29
N MET A 261 -12.64 -6.00 -2.02
CA MET A 261 -11.55 -6.08 -1.05
C MET A 261 -10.36 -5.22 -1.48
N MET A 262 -9.93 -5.32 -2.73
CA MET A 262 -8.82 -4.52 -3.26
C MET A 262 -9.11 -3.01 -3.18
N THR A 263 -10.33 -2.61 -3.52
CA THR A 263 -10.77 -1.21 -3.41
C THR A 263 -10.74 -0.72 -1.96
N ASN A 264 -11.23 -1.53 -1.02
CA ASN A 264 -11.24 -1.19 0.40
C ASN A 264 -9.82 -1.15 0.99
N LEU A 265 -8.94 -2.08 0.60
CA LEU A 265 -7.52 -2.06 0.99
C LEU A 265 -6.83 -0.79 0.46
N ARG A 266 -7.07 -0.42 -0.80
CA ARG A 266 -6.52 0.81 -1.37
C ARG A 266 -6.98 2.05 -0.60
N SER A 267 -8.28 2.13 -0.31
CA SER A 267 -8.83 3.24 0.48
C SER A 267 -8.20 3.31 1.88
N LEU A 268 -7.99 2.15 2.51
CA LEU A 268 -7.35 2.07 3.82
C LEU A 268 -5.88 2.53 3.76
N VAL A 269 -5.13 2.10 2.75
CA VAL A 269 -3.73 2.51 2.52
C VAL A 269 -3.63 4.02 2.30
N GLU A 270 -4.51 4.60 1.48
CA GLU A 270 -4.55 6.06 1.24
C GLU A 270 -4.91 6.85 2.51
N GLU A 271 -5.89 6.36 3.27
CA GLU A 271 -6.34 7.02 4.51
C GLU A 271 -5.27 6.99 5.62
N THR A 272 -4.54 5.89 5.74
CA THR A 272 -3.66 5.63 6.88
C THR A 272 -2.19 5.75 6.59
N GLN A 273 -1.83 5.80 5.31
CA GLN A 273 -0.45 5.79 4.83
C GLN A 273 0.36 4.60 5.38
N CYS A 274 -0.28 3.44 5.61
CA CYS A 274 0.40 2.19 5.92
C CYS A 274 0.91 1.50 4.64
N CYS A 275 1.86 0.59 4.78
CA CYS A 275 2.26 -0.33 3.72
C CYS A 275 1.52 -1.66 3.90
N VAL A 276 0.91 -2.18 2.86
CA VAL A 276 0.28 -3.51 2.87
C VAL A 276 1.02 -4.44 1.93
N LEU A 277 1.58 -5.52 2.47
CA LEU A 277 2.14 -6.64 1.74
C LEU A 277 1.07 -7.71 1.61
N LEU A 278 0.54 -7.88 0.41
CA LEU A 278 -0.58 -8.77 0.11
C LEU A 278 -0.09 -10.01 -0.63
N VAL A 279 -0.46 -11.19 -0.17
CA VAL A 279 -0.24 -12.43 -0.90
C VAL A 279 -1.48 -12.80 -1.70
N SER A 280 -1.28 -13.10 -2.98
CA SER A 280 -2.33 -13.54 -3.90
C SER A 280 -1.92 -14.82 -4.62
N HIS A 281 -2.88 -15.73 -4.84
CA HIS A 281 -2.66 -16.91 -5.64
C HIS A 281 -2.82 -16.65 -7.14
N LEU A 282 -2.19 -17.50 -7.92
CA LEU A 282 -2.41 -17.58 -9.37
C LEU A 282 -3.67 -18.40 -9.70
N ARG A 283 -4.24 -18.14 -10.86
CA ARG A 283 -5.21 -19.04 -11.47
C ARG A 283 -4.53 -20.38 -11.78
N ARG A 284 -5.30 -21.46 -11.76
CA ARG A 284 -4.77 -22.74 -12.25
C ARG A 284 -4.28 -22.57 -13.68
N ALA A 285 -3.09 -23.08 -13.97
CA ALA A 285 -2.51 -22.99 -15.29
C ALA A 285 -3.41 -23.72 -16.31
N SER A 286 -3.75 -23.03 -17.39
CA SER A 286 -4.30 -23.66 -18.60
C SER A 286 -3.15 -23.81 -19.58
N GLY A 287 -2.69 -25.03 -19.84
CA GLY A 287 -1.60 -25.32 -20.77
C GLY A 287 -0.71 -26.48 -20.34
N ASP A 288 0.27 -26.84 -21.18
CA ASP A 288 1.12 -28.02 -21.04
C ASP A 288 2.19 -27.92 -19.94
N LYS A 289 2.58 -26.70 -19.53
CA LYS A 289 3.52 -26.45 -18.42
C LYS A 289 2.78 -25.99 -17.18
N GLY A 290 3.00 -26.67 -16.06
CA GLY A 290 2.56 -26.28 -14.74
C GLY A 290 3.34 -25.08 -14.17
N GLN A 291 2.79 -24.45 -13.12
CA GLN A 291 3.50 -23.37 -12.42
C GLN A 291 4.70 -23.91 -11.62
N GLU A 292 4.68 -25.19 -11.27
CA GLU A 292 5.74 -25.95 -10.60
C GLU A 292 6.91 -26.32 -11.52
N GLU A 293 6.79 -26.09 -12.82
CA GLU A 293 7.81 -26.31 -13.84
C GLU A 293 8.52 -25.01 -14.28
N GLY A 294 8.56 -24.00 -13.40
CA GLY A 294 9.23 -22.73 -13.67
C GLY A 294 8.58 -21.87 -14.75
N LYS A 295 7.26 -21.99 -14.95
CA LYS A 295 6.55 -21.17 -15.93
C LYS A 295 6.62 -19.71 -15.55
N GLU A 296 7.03 -18.86 -16.48
CA GLU A 296 7.04 -17.41 -16.32
C GLU A 296 5.64 -16.88 -16.03
N ILE A 297 5.53 -16.03 -15.00
CA ILE A 297 4.27 -15.48 -14.54
C ILE A 297 4.00 -14.12 -15.17
N SER A 298 2.76 -13.91 -15.59
CA SER A 298 2.28 -12.61 -16.08
C SER A 298 1.11 -12.08 -15.25
N LEU A 299 0.85 -10.76 -15.33
CA LEU A 299 -0.26 -10.12 -14.62
C LEU A 299 -1.62 -10.75 -14.96
N SER A 300 -1.79 -11.33 -16.15
CA SER A 300 -3.03 -11.99 -16.56
C SER A 300 -3.31 -13.30 -15.82
N MET A 301 -2.30 -13.88 -15.18
CA MET A 301 -2.40 -15.14 -14.42
C MET A 301 -2.87 -14.93 -12.97
N LEU A 302 -2.97 -13.70 -12.50
CA LEU A 302 -3.47 -13.42 -11.15
C LEU A 302 -4.91 -13.95 -10.98
N ARG A 303 -5.16 -14.63 -9.85
CA ARG A 303 -6.47 -15.22 -9.55
C ARG A 303 -7.50 -14.13 -9.25
N GLY A 304 -8.68 -14.29 -9.82
CA GLY A 304 -9.88 -13.51 -9.53
C GLY A 304 -10.05 -12.32 -10.44
N SER A 305 -9.28 -11.25 -10.33
CA SER A 305 -9.58 -10.00 -11.00
C SER A 305 -8.37 -9.24 -11.49
N HIS A 306 -8.57 -8.49 -12.58
CA HIS A 306 -7.63 -7.47 -13.02
C HIS A 306 -7.41 -6.37 -11.97
N SER A 307 -8.31 -6.23 -10.99
CA SER A 307 -8.21 -5.22 -9.93
C SER A 307 -6.94 -5.38 -9.10
N ILE A 308 -6.47 -6.62 -8.85
CA ILE A 308 -5.21 -6.83 -8.14
C ILE A 308 -4.07 -6.15 -8.89
N ALA A 309 -3.94 -6.43 -10.21
CA ALA A 309 -2.91 -5.81 -11.03
C ALA A 309 -3.08 -4.28 -11.16
N GLN A 310 -4.32 -3.78 -11.22
CA GLN A 310 -4.59 -2.36 -11.41
C GLN A 310 -4.35 -1.54 -10.12
N ILE A 311 -4.81 -2.05 -8.98
CA ILE A 311 -4.84 -1.33 -7.71
C ILE A 311 -3.49 -1.38 -6.99
N SER A 312 -2.74 -2.50 -7.07
CA SER A 312 -1.41 -2.62 -6.46
C SER A 312 -0.43 -1.60 -7.03
N ASP A 313 0.43 -1.06 -6.18
CA ASP A 313 1.53 -0.17 -6.58
C ASP A 313 2.70 -0.96 -7.17
N ALA A 314 3.02 -2.11 -6.58
CA ALA A 314 3.94 -3.09 -7.14
C ALA A 314 3.32 -4.49 -7.14
N VAL A 315 3.69 -5.30 -8.13
CA VAL A 315 3.33 -6.73 -8.20
C VAL A 315 4.60 -7.52 -8.42
N ILE A 316 4.88 -8.43 -7.51
CA ILE A 316 6.07 -9.26 -7.47
C ILE A 316 5.65 -10.72 -7.64
N ALA A 317 6.19 -11.40 -8.64
CA ALA A 317 5.95 -12.80 -8.90
C ALA A 317 7.13 -13.66 -8.45
N MET A 318 6.85 -14.86 -8.00
CA MET A 318 7.84 -15.83 -7.60
C MET A 318 7.66 -17.10 -8.45
N GLU A 319 8.69 -17.44 -9.20
CA GLU A 319 8.75 -18.53 -10.16
C GLU A 319 9.79 -19.55 -9.71
N ARG A 320 9.45 -20.84 -9.71
CA ARG A 320 10.39 -21.90 -9.32
C ARG A 320 10.14 -23.16 -10.12
N ASP A 321 11.20 -23.70 -10.71
CA ASP A 321 11.18 -25.01 -11.35
C ASP A 321 11.53 -26.09 -10.34
N GLN A 322 10.51 -26.65 -9.70
CA GLN A 322 10.69 -27.72 -8.69
C GLN A 322 11.04 -29.06 -9.33
N GLN A 323 10.89 -29.19 -10.67
CA GLN A 323 11.16 -30.41 -11.44
C GLN A 323 12.54 -30.37 -12.09
N ALA A 324 13.29 -29.29 -11.96
CA ALA A 324 14.64 -29.20 -12.49
C ALA A 324 15.54 -30.32 -11.95
N THR A 325 16.39 -30.86 -12.81
CA THR A 325 17.33 -31.92 -12.45
C THR A 325 18.50 -31.40 -11.59
N ASP A 326 18.87 -30.14 -11.78
CA ASP A 326 19.86 -29.47 -10.96
C ASP A 326 19.26 -29.06 -9.61
N PRO A 327 19.84 -29.50 -8.48
CA PRO A 327 19.35 -29.17 -7.14
C PRO A 327 19.38 -27.67 -6.83
N ILE A 328 20.32 -26.90 -7.37
CA ILE A 328 20.39 -25.44 -7.18
C ILE A 328 19.21 -24.80 -7.86
N ILE A 329 18.99 -25.10 -9.16
CA ILE A 329 17.84 -24.57 -9.92
C ILE A 329 16.52 -24.98 -9.26
N ALA A 330 16.39 -26.27 -8.87
CA ALA A 330 15.18 -26.78 -8.22
C ALA A 330 14.87 -26.11 -6.87
N ASN A 331 15.86 -25.53 -6.19
CA ASN A 331 15.70 -24.81 -4.92
C ASN A 331 15.79 -23.28 -5.07
N THR A 332 16.02 -22.76 -6.27
CA THR A 332 16.07 -21.33 -6.55
C THR A 332 14.70 -20.82 -7.00
N THR A 333 14.27 -19.73 -6.39
CA THR A 333 13.06 -18.97 -6.76
C THR A 333 13.50 -17.72 -7.49
N THR A 334 13.07 -17.56 -8.74
CA THR A 334 13.20 -16.29 -9.47
C THR A 334 12.13 -15.32 -9.00
N VAL A 335 12.55 -14.17 -8.52
CA VAL A 335 11.66 -13.09 -8.08
C VAL A 335 11.60 -12.05 -9.19
N ARG A 336 10.41 -11.89 -9.76
CA ARG A 336 10.17 -11.01 -10.91
C ARG A 336 9.22 -9.87 -10.55
N VAL A 337 9.62 -8.65 -10.84
CA VAL A 337 8.76 -7.47 -10.74
C VAL A 337 7.89 -7.38 -12.00
N LEU A 338 6.59 -7.62 -11.84
CA LEU A 338 5.61 -7.56 -12.94
C LEU A 338 5.01 -6.16 -13.11
N LYS A 339 4.99 -5.38 -12.06
CA LYS A 339 4.49 -4.01 -12.03
C LYS A 339 5.24 -3.20 -10.99
N ASN A 340 5.58 -1.98 -11.35
CA ASN A 340 6.21 -1.01 -10.48
C ASN A 340 5.69 0.38 -10.86
N ARG A 341 4.77 0.92 -10.06
CA ARG A 341 4.17 2.24 -10.32
C ARG A 341 5.13 3.38 -10.01
N TYR A 342 6.06 3.16 -9.08
CA TYR A 342 6.96 4.20 -8.61
C TYR A 342 8.06 4.51 -9.63
N ALA A 343 8.85 3.49 -10.02
CA ALA A 343 9.99 3.68 -10.92
C ALA A 343 9.70 3.22 -12.36
N GLY A 344 8.67 2.40 -12.59
CA GLY A 344 8.31 1.87 -13.92
C GLY A 344 9.15 0.67 -14.36
N GLU A 345 10.16 0.26 -13.61
CA GLU A 345 11.06 -0.84 -13.93
C GLU A 345 10.41 -2.19 -13.64
N THR A 346 10.56 -3.13 -14.57
CA THR A 346 10.02 -4.49 -14.48
C THR A 346 11.05 -5.49 -15.01
N GLY A 347 10.97 -6.74 -14.56
CA GLY A 347 11.91 -7.80 -14.95
C GLY A 347 12.31 -8.66 -13.76
N VAL A 348 13.36 -9.45 -13.91
CA VAL A 348 13.92 -10.25 -12.81
C VAL A 348 14.62 -9.30 -11.83
N GLY A 349 14.19 -9.34 -10.58
CA GLY A 349 14.76 -8.54 -9.50
C GLY A 349 15.74 -9.31 -8.62
N ALA A 350 15.52 -10.62 -8.41
CA ALA A 350 16.42 -11.43 -7.61
C ALA A 350 16.28 -12.92 -7.90
N TYR A 351 17.31 -13.69 -7.56
CA TYR A 351 17.28 -15.15 -7.49
C TYR A 351 17.49 -15.55 -6.03
N LEU A 352 16.53 -16.30 -5.44
CA LEU A 352 16.57 -16.66 -4.04
C LEU A 352 16.72 -18.15 -3.88
N LEU A 353 17.83 -18.60 -3.33
CA LEU A 353 18.10 -19.99 -3.00
C LEU A 353 17.49 -20.33 -1.63
N TYR A 354 16.64 -21.35 -1.60
CA TYR A 354 16.13 -21.92 -0.36
C TYR A 354 17.11 -22.93 0.22
N ASP A 355 17.62 -22.62 1.41
CA ASP A 355 18.44 -23.52 2.20
C ASP A 355 17.55 -24.43 3.06
N ARG A 356 17.65 -25.74 2.84
CA ARG A 356 16.84 -26.75 3.55
C ARG A 356 17.24 -26.94 5.01
N ASP A 357 18.47 -26.60 5.38
CA ASP A 357 18.95 -26.80 6.76
C ASP A 357 18.51 -25.63 7.65
N THR A 358 18.61 -24.43 7.17
CA THR A 358 18.25 -23.21 7.88
C THR A 358 16.79 -22.79 7.67
N GLY A 359 16.19 -23.14 6.53
CA GLY A 359 14.87 -22.67 6.10
C GLY A 359 14.88 -21.24 5.55
N ARG A 360 16.07 -20.65 5.31
CA ARG A 360 16.26 -19.27 4.84
C ARG A 360 16.18 -19.18 3.30
N MET A 361 15.83 -17.99 2.84
CA MET A 361 15.86 -17.63 1.43
C MET A 361 16.94 -16.55 1.23
N THR A 362 18.05 -16.92 0.62
CA THR A 362 19.19 -16.01 0.42
C THR A 362 19.34 -15.65 -1.05
N GLU A 363 19.66 -14.39 -1.33
CA GLU A 363 19.92 -13.93 -2.67
C GLU A 363 21.22 -14.52 -3.22
N ILE A 364 21.17 -14.96 -4.48
CA ILE A 364 22.30 -15.49 -5.23
C ILE A 364 22.37 -14.87 -6.61
N ASP A 365 23.49 -15.01 -7.31
CA ASP A 365 23.59 -14.67 -8.73
C ASP A 365 22.68 -15.58 -9.59
N ASP A 366 22.46 -15.18 -10.85
CA ASP A 366 21.68 -15.97 -11.80
C ASP A 366 22.25 -17.39 -11.94
N PRO A 367 21.53 -18.43 -11.50
CA PRO A 367 22.04 -19.80 -11.53
C PRO A 367 22.19 -20.37 -12.96
N ASN A 368 21.64 -19.65 -13.96
CA ASN A 368 21.77 -20.03 -15.37
C ASN A 368 22.87 -19.26 -16.10
N LYS A 369 23.57 -18.33 -15.41
CA LYS A 369 24.66 -17.59 -16.01
C LYS A 369 25.87 -18.52 -16.14
N GLU A 370 26.17 -18.94 -17.35
CA GLU A 370 27.43 -19.63 -17.63
C GLU A 370 28.60 -18.70 -17.28
N ASP A 371 29.54 -19.17 -16.45
CA ASP A 371 30.78 -18.47 -16.19
C ASP A 371 31.60 -18.36 -17.51
N PHE A 372 31.39 -17.27 -18.23
CA PHE A 372 32.20 -16.93 -19.44
C PHE A 372 33.58 -16.37 -19.08
N ASP A 373 34.00 -16.38 -17.84
CA ASP A 373 35.27 -15.83 -17.37
C ASP A 373 36.36 -16.89 -17.09
N THR A 374 36.53 -17.89 -18.00
CA THR A 374 37.81 -18.64 -18.09
C THR A 374 38.23 -18.87 -19.52
N VAL A 375 38.47 -17.78 -20.25
CA VAL A 375 39.41 -17.84 -21.35
C VAL A 375 40.61 -16.99 -20.96
N GLU A 376 41.55 -17.62 -20.24
CA GLU A 376 42.91 -17.13 -20.14
C GLU A 376 43.43 -16.89 -21.57
N ALA A 377 43.73 -15.60 -21.84
CA ALA A 377 44.52 -15.23 -23.00
C ALA A 377 45.97 -15.73 -22.74
N GLY A 378 46.20 -16.97 -23.05
CA GLY A 378 47.50 -17.62 -23.00
C GLY A 378 47.76 -18.33 -24.33
N ASP A 379 48.83 -17.86 -24.98
CA ASP A 379 49.56 -18.48 -26.10
C ASP A 379 49.11 -18.16 -27.55
N TYR A 380 49.45 -16.96 -27.95
CA TYR A 380 50.01 -16.73 -29.30
C TYR A 380 51.38 -16.06 -29.15
N LEU A 381 52.40 -16.91 -29.14
CA LEU A 381 53.74 -16.61 -29.62
C LEU A 381 54.00 -17.38 -30.90
#